data_4222f938d2a96805d08a039c0db9c221
#
_entry.id   4222f938d2a96805d08a039c0db9c221
#
_cell.length_a   1.000
_cell.length_b   1.000
_cell.length_c   1.000
_cell.angle_alpha   90.00
_cell.angle_beta   90.00
_cell.angle_gamma   90.00
#
_symmetry.space_group_name_H-M   'P 1'
#
loop_
_entity.id
_entity.type
_entity.pdbx_description
1 polymer ?
#
loop_
_entity_poly.entity_id
_entity_poly.type
_entity_poly.pdbx_seq_one_letter_code
_entity_poly.pdbx_strand_id
1 'polypeptide(L)'
;MTITIDRTAELAAAITAPQPAPATADTARADAPLPYWQDRPCPPWCMMSVPHQDHDMPGDRYHMSVIHHLDLTLEKPVSDRSASGELLACNPAFLTAGLHQHYRERDPQVILTCNGEVDIPFTITEADELAQELAALASRDSAEAGRCPSWCTGGPYMDPFIADRIHVSDYRMVDLALADPNVWYPPEGSPKGTRPEVTLADISVRLWQGWLEREAQVDIVHRDEYTSLTLAEARELAEALSSLIADARGGARLNVAA
;
A
#
# COMPACT_ATOMS: atom_id res chain seq x y z
N MET A 1 11.92 -46.20 -6.00
CA MET A 1 10.66 -45.84 -6.69
C MET A 1 10.30 -44.45 -6.21
N THR A 2 10.65 -43.42 -6.99
CA THR A 2 10.48 -42.00 -6.60
C THR A 2 9.18 -41.52 -7.23
N ILE A 3 8.19 -41.20 -6.39
CA ILE A 3 6.93 -40.60 -6.86
C ILE A 3 7.14 -39.10 -6.95
N THR A 4 7.28 -38.59 -8.16
CA THR A 4 7.28 -37.16 -8.42
C THR A 4 5.82 -36.72 -8.55
N ILE A 5 5.31 -36.00 -7.55
CA ILE A 5 3.97 -35.39 -7.62
C ILE A 5 4.14 -34.07 -8.34
N ASP A 6 3.56 -33.98 -9.55
CA ASP A 6 3.51 -32.75 -10.34
C ASP A 6 2.45 -31.82 -9.73
N ARG A 7 2.87 -30.93 -8.85
CA ARG A 7 2.02 -29.91 -8.19
C ARG A 7 1.78 -28.67 -9.02
N THR A 8 2.45 -28.53 -10.14
CA THR A 8 2.34 -27.32 -10.98
C THR A 8 0.99 -27.21 -11.69
N ALA A 9 0.35 -28.32 -12.03
CA ALA A 9 -0.94 -28.33 -12.70
C ALA A 9 -2.12 -28.00 -11.76
N GLU A 10 -2.04 -28.35 -10.47
CA GLU A 10 -3.08 -28.02 -9.49
C GLU A 10 -3.05 -26.54 -9.06
N LEU A 11 -1.86 -25.93 -8.96
CA LEU A 11 -1.73 -24.50 -8.65
C LEU A 11 -2.27 -23.62 -9.78
N ALA A 12 -2.03 -24.00 -11.04
CA ALA A 12 -2.52 -23.26 -12.21
C ALA A 12 -4.06 -23.27 -12.31
N ALA A 13 -4.73 -24.33 -11.84
CA ALA A 13 -6.18 -24.42 -11.86
C ALA A 13 -6.86 -23.58 -10.76
N ALA A 14 -6.18 -23.30 -9.66
CA ALA A 14 -6.71 -22.46 -8.57
C ALA A 14 -6.67 -20.95 -8.89
N ILE A 15 -5.76 -20.53 -9.77
CA ILE A 15 -5.58 -19.12 -10.16
C ILE A 15 -6.61 -18.68 -11.22
N THR A 16 -7.26 -19.65 -11.92
CA THR A 16 -8.19 -19.34 -13.02
C THR A 16 -9.67 -19.39 -12.62
N ALA A 17 -9.99 -19.47 -11.32
CA ALA A 17 -11.37 -19.37 -10.89
C ALA A 17 -11.84 -17.92 -11.09
N PRO A 18 -12.91 -17.65 -11.90
CA PRO A 18 -13.44 -16.32 -12.04
C PRO A 18 -13.84 -15.82 -10.65
N GLN A 19 -13.30 -14.67 -10.24
CA GLN A 19 -13.80 -14.00 -9.05
C GLN A 19 -15.31 -13.87 -9.16
N PRO A 20 -16.08 -14.22 -8.12
CA PRO A 20 -17.52 -14.03 -8.16
C PRO A 20 -17.77 -12.54 -8.44
N ALA A 21 -18.62 -12.27 -9.43
CA ALA A 21 -19.07 -10.91 -9.70
C ALA A 21 -19.50 -10.26 -8.38
N PRO A 22 -19.20 -8.95 -8.16
CA PRO A 22 -19.61 -8.27 -6.94
C PRO A 22 -21.10 -8.51 -6.74
N ALA A 23 -21.43 -9.12 -5.60
CA ALA A 23 -22.81 -9.40 -5.24
C ALA A 23 -23.55 -8.08 -5.36
N THR A 24 -24.61 -8.05 -6.17
CA THR A 24 -25.54 -6.90 -6.27
C THR A 24 -25.90 -6.51 -4.86
N ALA A 25 -25.56 -5.28 -4.46
CA ALA A 25 -25.76 -4.74 -3.13
C ALA A 25 -27.19 -5.11 -2.66
N ASP A 26 -27.22 -5.91 -1.62
CA ASP A 26 -28.43 -6.54 -1.13
C ASP A 26 -29.38 -5.41 -0.67
N THR A 27 -30.49 -5.21 -1.39
CA THR A 27 -31.50 -4.20 -1.05
C THR A 27 -32.08 -4.42 0.36
N ALA A 28 -31.96 -5.61 0.92
CA ALA A 28 -32.31 -5.93 2.31
C ALA A 28 -31.50 -5.17 3.37
N ARG A 29 -30.36 -4.59 3.00
CA ARG A 29 -29.48 -3.84 3.92
C ARG A 29 -29.95 -2.41 4.16
N ALA A 30 -30.75 -1.85 3.25
CA ALA A 30 -31.23 -0.46 3.35
C ALA A 30 -32.33 -0.27 4.43
N ASP A 31 -33.03 -1.34 4.81
CA ASP A 31 -34.18 -1.27 5.72
C ASP A 31 -33.87 -1.70 7.17
N ALA A 32 -32.63 -2.15 7.45
CA ALA A 32 -32.24 -2.49 8.81
C ALA A 32 -32.05 -1.22 9.65
N PRO A 33 -32.58 -1.19 10.92
CA PRO A 33 -32.34 -0.04 11.78
C PRO A 33 -30.83 0.12 12.03
N LEU A 34 -30.37 1.37 11.95
CA LEU A 34 -28.98 1.67 12.24
C LEU A 34 -28.67 1.42 13.72
N PRO A 35 -27.47 0.92 14.08
CA PRO A 35 -26.99 0.86 15.44
C PRO A 35 -27.04 2.25 16.11
N TYR A 36 -27.23 2.29 17.42
CA TYR A 36 -27.33 3.57 18.18
C TYR A 36 -26.13 4.49 18.03
N TRP A 37 -24.96 3.95 17.68
CA TRP A 37 -23.72 4.69 17.52
C TRP A 37 -23.50 5.18 16.07
N GLN A 38 -24.32 4.79 15.13
CA GLN A 38 -24.18 5.12 13.71
C GLN A 38 -25.22 6.16 13.31
N ASP A 39 -24.79 7.41 13.13
CA ASP A 39 -25.66 8.53 12.79
C ASP A 39 -26.12 8.51 11.31
N ARG A 40 -25.44 7.78 10.46
CA ARG A 40 -25.67 7.76 9.01
C ARG A 40 -25.60 6.34 8.45
N PRO A 41 -26.28 6.06 7.34
CA PRO A 41 -26.10 4.79 6.64
C PRO A 41 -24.65 4.54 6.24
N CYS A 42 -24.31 3.26 6.09
CA CYS A 42 -22.99 2.88 5.57
C CYS A 42 -22.72 3.57 4.24
N PRO A 43 -21.50 4.06 4.02
CA PRO A 43 -21.12 4.55 2.70
C PRO A 43 -21.24 3.43 1.66
N PRO A 44 -21.48 3.76 0.38
CA PRO A 44 -21.67 2.75 -0.68
C PRO A 44 -20.50 1.79 -0.86
N TRP A 45 -19.31 2.24 -0.54
CA TRP A 45 -18.09 1.43 -0.62
C TRP A 45 -17.86 0.51 0.59
N CYS A 46 -18.68 0.59 1.65
CA CYS A 46 -18.54 -0.27 2.83
C CYS A 46 -18.94 -1.71 2.48
N MET A 47 -17.98 -2.62 2.60
CA MET A 47 -18.13 -4.05 2.29
C MET A 47 -18.19 -4.94 3.53
N MET A 48 -18.43 -4.37 4.71
CA MET A 48 -18.58 -5.17 5.93
C MET A 48 -19.68 -6.21 5.70
N SER A 49 -19.28 -7.47 5.71
CA SER A 49 -20.17 -8.62 5.46
C SER A 49 -21.22 -8.82 6.56
N VAL A 50 -20.93 -8.32 7.74
CA VAL A 50 -21.83 -8.34 8.90
C VAL A 50 -22.39 -6.95 9.09
N PRO A 51 -23.71 -6.78 9.21
CA PRO A 51 -24.29 -5.49 9.56
C PRO A 51 -23.68 -4.98 10.87
N HIS A 52 -23.35 -3.71 10.91
CA HIS A 52 -22.94 -3.05 12.15
C HIS A 52 -23.99 -3.27 13.23
N GLN A 53 -23.58 -3.53 14.48
CA GLN A 53 -24.48 -3.89 15.57
C GLN A 53 -24.33 -2.94 16.76
N ASP A 54 -25.37 -2.82 17.55
CA ASP A 54 -25.37 -1.95 18.74
C ASP A 54 -24.28 -2.33 19.76
N HIS A 55 -23.92 -3.61 19.81
CA HIS A 55 -22.92 -4.13 20.74
C HIS A 55 -21.47 -4.15 20.21
N ASP A 56 -21.24 -3.62 18.98
CA ASP A 56 -19.87 -3.51 18.48
C ASP A 56 -19.00 -2.72 19.44
N MET A 57 -17.82 -3.26 19.72
CA MET A 57 -16.85 -2.56 20.57
C MET A 57 -16.42 -1.26 19.86
N PRO A 58 -16.10 -0.20 20.61
CA PRO A 58 -15.71 1.08 20.00
C PRO A 58 -14.60 0.99 18.96
N GLY A 59 -13.65 0.05 19.13
CA GLY A 59 -12.59 -0.20 18.16
C GLY A 59 -13.07 -0.87 16.86
N ASP A 60 -14.22 -1.56 16.89
CA ASP A 60 -14.76 -2.31 15.76
C ASP A 60 -15.82 -1.52 14.97
N ARG A 61 -16.08 -0.27 15.38
CA ARG A 61 -17.07 0.61 14.77
C ARG A 61 -16.47 1.39 13.61
N TYR A 62 -16.23 0.72 12.50
CA TYR A 62 -15.66 1.33 11.31
C TYR A 62 -16.28 0.76 10.04
N HIS A 63 -16.15 1.50 8.97
CA HIS A 63 -16.46 1.07 7.61
C HIS A 63 -15.18 0.67 6.91
N MET A 64 -15.21 -0.40 6.15
CA MET A 64 -14.08 -0.90 5.37
C MET A 64 -14.52 -1.26 3.96
N SER A 65 -13.72 -0.89 2.95
CA SER A 65 -13.94 -1.29 1.56
C SER A 65 -13.45 -2.71 1.29
N VAL A 66 -13.64 -3.17 0.05
CA VAL A 66 -12.84 -4.28 -0.50
C VAL A 66 -11.37 -3.91 -0.38
N ILE A 67 -10.56 -4.86 0.04
CA ILE A 67 -9.11 -4.72 0.13
C ILE A 67 -8.51 -5.15 -1.21
N HIS A 68 -7.77 -4.25 -1.85
CA HIS A 68 -6.92 -4.59 -2.97
C HIS A 68 -5.66 -5.27 -2.44
N HIS A 69 -5.29 -6.38 -3.04
CA HIS A 69 -4.12 -7.17 -2.66
C HIS A 69 -3.17 -7.26 -3.86
N LEU A 70 -1.90 -6.97 -3.63
CA LEU A 70 -0.85 -6.97 -4.63
C LEU A 70 0.33 -7.81 -4.13
N ASP A 71 0.59 -8.94 -4.79
CA ASP A 71 1.77 -9.76 -4.52
C ASP A 71 3.02 -9.08 -5.08
N LEU A 72 4.11 -9.05 -4.30
CA LEU A 72 5.37 -8.43 -4.65
C LEU A 72 6.38 -9.47 -5.12
N THR A 73 6.89 -9.30 -6.34
CA THR A 73 7.82 -10.26 -6.94
C THR A 73 9.29 -9.96 -6.63
N LEU A 74 9.62 -8.74 -6.26
CA LEU A 74 10.99 -8.30 -5.94
C LEU A 74 11.33 -8.48 -4.46
N GLU A 75 10.31 -8.55 -3.61
CA GLU A 75 10.49 -8.68 -2.18
C GLU A 75 10.69 -10.14 -1.75
N LYS A 76 11.39 -10.30 -0.62
CA LYS A 76 11.57 -11.64 -0.04
C LYS A 76 10.24 -12.16 0.51
N PRO A 77 9.92 -13.44 0.23
CA PRO A 77 8.72 -14.05 0.79
C PRO A 77 8.68 -13.96 2.31
N VAL A 78 7.48 -13.71 2.83
CA VAL A 78 7.21 -13.70 4.27
C VAL A 78 7.11 -15.12 4.78
N SER A 79 7.88 -15.44 5.81
CA SER A 79 7.93 -16.76 6.40
C SER A 79 7.16 -16.81 7.72
N ASP A 80 6.08 -17.56 7.74
CA ASP A 80 5.38 -17.90 8.98
C ASP A 80 6.14 -19.00 9.73
N ARG A 81 6.44 -18.74 11.00
CA ARG A 81 7.12 -19.71 11.86
C ARG A 81 6.32 -19.96 13.14
N SER A 82 6.30 -21.22 13.58
CA SER A 82 5.75 -21.58 14.88
C SER A 82 6.58 -20.96 16.03
N ALA A 83 6.05 -20.99 17.23
CA ALA A 83 6.78 -20.58 18.44
C ALA A 83 8.07 -21.40 18.68
N SER A 84 8.18 -22.60 18.10
CA SER A 84 9.39 -23.43 18.10
C SER A 84 10.37 -23.12 16.98
N GLY A 85 10.05 -22.15 16.09
CA GLY A 85 10.90 -21.77 14.96
C GLY A 85 10.70 -22.62 13.69
N GLU A 86 9.77 -23.58 13.70
CA GLU A 86 9.45 -24.40 12.54
C GLU A 86 8.75 -23.54 11.46
N LEU A 87 9.16 -23.68 10.18
CA LEU A 87 8.53 -23.01 9.06
C LEU A 87 7.13 -23.60 8.82
N LEU A 88 6.09 -22.79 9.00
CA LEU A 88 4.70 -23.17 8.79
C LEU A 88 4.23 -22.86 7.37
N ALA A 89 4.59 -21.67 6.87
CA ALA A 89 4.25 -21.23 5.52
C ALA A 89 5.33 -20.27 4.98
N CYS A 90 5.36 -20.13 3.66
CA CYS A 90 6.17 -19.13 2.96
C CYS A 90 5.26 -18.51 1.89
N ASN A 91 4.84 -17.29 2.14
CA ASN A 91 3.91 -16.55 1.28
C ASN A 91 4.66 -15.45 0.52
N PRO A 92 4.25 -15.07 -0.69
CA PRO A 92 4.79 -13.87 -1.33
C PRO A 92 4.70 -12.67 -0.37
N ALA A 93 5.64 -11.76 -0.44
CA ALA A 93 5.47 -10.45 0.15
C ALA A 93 4.31 -9.73 -0.56
N PHE A 94 3.59 -8.87 0.14
CA PHE A 94 2.41 -8.25 -0.43
C PHE A 94 2.18 -6.84 0.10
N LEU A 95 1.48 -6.03 -0.69
CA LEU A 95 0.84 -4.80 -0.28
C LEU A 95 -0.68 -4.98 -0.29
N THR A 96 -1.35 -4.35 0.65
CA THR A 96 -2.80 -4.20 0.58
C THR A 96 -3.19 -2.75 0.67
N ALA A 97 -4.26 -2.36 -0.04
CA ALA A 97 -4.84 -1.03 0.03
C ALA A 97 -6.35 -1.13 0.21
N GLY A 98 -6.92 -0.32 1.09
CA GLY A 98 -8.36 -0.29 1.34
C GLY A 98 -8.81 1.04 1.94
N LEU A 99 -10.13 1.34 1.80
CA LEU A 99 -10.74 2.44 2.53
C LEU A 99 -11.10 2.00 3.93
N HIS A 100 -10.83 2.86 4.87
CA HIS A 100 -11.20 2.73 6.27
C HIS A 100 -11.81 4.04 6.76
N GLN A 101 -12.89 3.97 7.55
CA GLN A 101 -13.48 5.14 8.21
C GLN A 101 -14.06 4.73 9.56
N HIS A 102 -13.45 5.19 10.62
CA HIS A 102 -14.01 4.99 11.95
C HIS A 102 -15.31 5.82 12.11
N TYR A 103 -16.27 5.32 12.87
CA TYR A 103 -17.60 5.97 13.03
C TYR A 103 -17.54 7.43 13.51
N ARG A 104 -16.46 7.85 14.16
CA ARG A 104 -16.22 9.23 14.62
C ARG A 104 -15.51 10.10 13.61
N GLU A 105 -14.99 9.52 12.56
CA GLU A 105 -14.26 10.25 11.52
C GLU A 105 -15.25 10.78 10.49
N ARG A 106 -14.96 12.00 10.04
CA ARG A 106 -15.78 12.64 9.01
C ARG A 106 -15.47 12.10 7.63
N ASP A 107 -14.21 11.92 7.35
CA ASP A 107 -13.69 11.59 6.04
C ASP A 107 -13.04 10.20 6.07
N PRO A 108 -13.19 9.39 5.02
CA PRO A 108 -12.50 8.11 4.92
C PRO A 108 -10.99 8.32 4.72
N GLN A 109 -10.24 7.31 5.12
CA GLN A 109 -8.80 7.20 4.94
C GLN A 109 -8.50 6.04 3.99
N VAL A 110 -7.41 6.13 3.24
CA VAL A 110 -6.81 4.98 2.57
C VAL A 110 -5.76 4.39 3.51
N ILE A 111 -5.85 3.11 3.78
CA ILE A 111 -4.80 2.39 4.52
C ILE A 111 -4.01 1.55 3.53
N LEU A 112 -2.71 1.78 3.47
CA LEU A 112 -1.75 0.94 2.77
C LEU A 112 -1.02 0.10 3.81
N THR A 113 -1.05 -1.22 3.66
CA THR A 113 -0.40 -2.13 4.60
C THR A 113 0.67 -2.95 3.87
N CYS A 114 1.87 -2.99 4.41
CA CYS A 114 2.97 -3.80 3.90
C CYS A 114 3.09 -5.08 4.74
N ASN A 115 2.99 -6.24 4.09
CA ASN A 115 3.11 -7.58 4.70
C ASN A 115 2.22 -7.81 5.94
N GLY A 116 1.15 -7.02 6.12
CA GLY A 116 0.28 -7.07 7.28
C GLY A 116 0.87 -6.53 8.59
N GLU A 117 2.05 -5.89 8.54
CA GLU A 117 2.77 -5.46 9.74
C GLU A 117 2.67 -3.95 9.99
N VAL A 118 2.69 -3.15 8.94
CA VAL A 118 2.72 -1.68 9.04
C VAL A 118 1.56 -1.08 8.27
N ASP A 119 0.66 -0.41 8.99
CA ASP A 119 -0.43 0.36 8.41
C ASP A 119 0.00 1.82 8.22
N ILE A 120 -0.07 2.29 6.99
CA ILE A 120 0.23 3.68 6.63
C ILE A 120 -1.10 4.36 6.25
N PRO A 121 -1.64 5.23 7.11
CA PRO A 121 -2.88 5.94 6.84
C PRO A 121 -2.63 7.17 5.96
N PHE A 122 -3.47 7.35 4.94
CA PHE A 122 -3.48 8.49 4.04
C PHE A 122 -4.83 9.18 4.06
N THR A 123 -4.84 10.49 4.01
CA THR A 123 -6.01 11.21 3.54
C THR A 123 -6.27 10.88 2.06
N ILE A 124 -7.49 11.15 1.59
CA ILE A 124 -7.83 10.94 0.16
C ILE A 124 -6.95 11.78 -0.77
N THR A 125 -6.50 12.95 -0.32
CA THR A 125 -5.61 13.82 -1.10
C THR A 125 -4.21 13.26 -1.20
N GLU A 126 -3.63 12.81 -0.10
CA GLU A 126 -2.30 12.20 -0.06
C GLU A 126 -2.25 10.90 -0.86
N ALA A 127 -3.31 10.08 -0.77
CA ALA A 127 -3.43 8.87 -1.58
C ALA A 127 -3.49 9.20 -3.08
N ASP A 128 -4.17 10.29 -3.46
CA ASP A 128 -4.24 10.78 -4.85
C ASP A 128 -2.87 11.24 -5.36
N GLU A 129 -2.11 11.97 -4.53
CA GLU A 129 -0.74 12.38 -4.83
C GLU A 129 0.17 11.16 -5.02
N LEU A 130 0.12 10.19 -4.11
CA LEU A 130 0.89 8.95 -4.22
C LEU A 130 0.54 8.17 -5.49
N ALA A 131 -0.75 8.02 -5.81
CA ALA A 131 -1.19 7.34 -7.02
C ALA A 131 -0.67 8.01 -8.29
N GLN A 132 -0.68 9.35 -8.34
CA GLN A 132 -0.16 10.12 -9.47
C GLN A 132 1.35 9.95 -9.63
N GLU A 133 2.11 10.00 -8.54
CA GLU A 133 3.56 9.81 -8.59
C GLU A 133 3.93 8.38 -9.01
N LEU A 134 3.26 7.36 -8.47
CA LEU A 134 3.47 5.96 -8.88
C LEU A 134 3.17 5.76 -10.37
N ALA A 135 2.05 6.30 -10.86
CA ALA A 135 1.68 6.21 -12.28
C ALA A 135 2.71 6.93 -13.17
N ALA A 136 3.20 8.10 -12.74
CA ALA A 136 4.23 8.85 -13.46
C ALA A 136 5.55 8.09 -13.53
N LEU A 137 5.98 7.47 -12.43
CA LEU A 137 7.20 6.65 -12.39
C LEU A 137 7.02 5.36 -13.22
N ALA A 138 5.89 4.66 -13.08
CA ALA A 138 5.60 3.44 -13.80
C ALA A 138 5.44 3.62 -15.33
N SER A 139 5.26 4.86 -15.78
CA SER A 139 5.22 5.21 -17.21
C SER A 139 6.62 5.43 -17.83
N ARG A 140 7.68 5.44 -17.03
CA ARG A 140 9.04 5.68 -17.53
C ARG A 140 9.60 4.43 -18.18
N ASP A 141 10.37 4.64 -19.24
CA ASP A 141 11.10 3.54 -19.88
C ASP A 141 12.30 3.12 -19.04
N SER A 142 12.55 1.81 -19.01
CA SER A 142 13.79 1.27 -18.48
C SER A 142 14.97 1.68 -19.38
N ALA A 143 16.13 1.92 -18.78
CA ALA A 143 17.33 2.19 -19.54
C ALA A 143 17.83 0.95 -20.29
N GLU A 144 18.42 1.16 -21.45
CA GLU A 144 19.30 0.15 -22.04
C GLU A 144 20.50 -0.08 -21.11
N ALA A 145 20.88 -1.34 -20.92
CA ALA A 145 22.03 -1.69 -20.07
C ALA A 145 23.27 -0.87 -20.46
N GLY A 146 23.88 -0.23 -19.47
CA GLY A 146 25.07 0.60 -19.66
C GLY A 146 24.82 2.01 -20.22
N ARG A 147 23.55 2.45 -20.34
CA ARG A 147 23.18 3.81 -20.72
C ARG A 147 22.41 4.50 -19.59
N CYS A 148 22.75 5.76 -19.37
CA CYS A 148 22.03 6.57 -18.40
C CYS A 148 20.64 6.95 -18.95
N PRO A 149 19.54 6.57 -18.27
CA PRO A 149 18.21 6.94 -18.69
C PRO A 149 17.95 8.43 -18.47
N SER A 150 16.97 8.98 -19.19
CA SER A 150 16.62 10.41 -19.11
C SER A 150 16.11 10.86 -17.73
N TRP A 151 15.62 9.91 -16.93
CA TRP A 151 15.11 10.17 -15.58
C TRP A 151 16.18 10.10 -14.49
N CYS A 152 17.40 9.63 -14.80
CA CYS A 152 18.49 9.57 -13.84
C CYS A 152 19.05 10.95 -13.55
N THR A 153 19.00 11.36 -12.29
CA THR A 153 19.46 12.69 -11.84
C THR A 153 20.88 12.68 -11.28
N GLY A 154 21.38 11.52 -10.82
CA GLY A 154 22.69 11.39 -10.19
C GLY A 154 23.86 11.08 -11.13
N GLY A 155 23.61 10.75 -12.39
CA GLY A 155 24.59 10.08 -13.23
C GLY A 155 24.93 8.69 -12.66
N PRO A 156 25.56 7.81 -13.42
CA PRO A 156 25.99 6.54 -12.85
C PRO A 156 26.96 6.88 -11.71
N TYR A 157 26.59 6.52 -10.50
CA TYR A 157 27.49 6.60 -9.36
C TYR A 157 28.79 5.97 -9.80
N MET A 158 29.87 6.74 -9.72
CA MET A 158 31.22 6.34 -10.19
C MET A 158 31.83 5.34 -9.22
N ASP A 159 31.03 4.35 -8.81
CA ASP A 159 31.56 3.25 -8.01
C ASP A 159 32.59 2.49 -8.86
N PRO A 160 33.78 2.17 -8.31
CA PRO A 160 34.78 1.41 -9.02
C PRO A 160 34.28 0.03 -9.47
N PHE A 161 33.27 -0.51 -8.77
CA PHE A 161 32.65 -1.78 -9.13
C PHE A 161 31.41 -1.54 -10.00
N ILE A 162 31.44 -2.05 -11.23
CA ILE A 162 30.32 -1.90 -12.18
C ILE A 162 29.01 -2.47 -11.62
N ALA A 163 29.10 -3.54 -10.82
CA ALA A 163 27.92 -4.15 -10.20
C ALA A 163 27.20 -3.24 -9.18
N ASP A 164 27.91 -2.29 -8.58
CA ASP A 164 27.37 -1.39 -7.56
C ASP A 164 26.88 -0.06 -8.15
N ARG A 165 27.03 0.12 -9.47
CA ARG A 165 26.52 1.29 -10.15
C ARG A 165 25.03 1.21 -10.31
N ILE A 166 24.34 2.28 -9.93
CA ILE A 166 22.89 2.39 -10.02
C ILE A 166 22.49 3.70 -10.70
N HIS A 167 21.34 3.68 -11.36
CA HIS A 167 20.62 4.85 -11.79
C HIS A 167 19.52 5.15 -10.77
N VAL A 168 19.38 6.39 -10.36
CA VAL A 168 18.35 6.82 -9.42
C VAL A 168 17.69 8.10 -9.93
N SER A 169 16.38 8.21 -9.75
CA SER A 169 15.66 9.48 -9.92
C SER A 169 15.69 10.29 -8.63
N ASP A 170 15.22 11.53 -8.71
CA ASP A 170 14.87 12.29 -7.51
C ASP A 170 13.74 11.59 -6.75
N TYR A 171 13.75 11.74 -5.43
CA TYR A 171 12.63 11.34 -4.61
C TYR A 171 11.40 12.22 -4.86
N ARG A 172 10.25 11.60 -4.92
CA ARG A 172 8.94 12.25 -4.86
C ARG A 172 8.37 11.97 -3.49
N MET A 173 8.08 13.03 -2.74
CA MET A 173 7.66 12.92 -1.34
C MET A 173 6.18 13.30 -1.22
N VAL A 174 5.45 12.56 -0.41
CA VAL A 174 4.09 12.86 0.03
C VAL A 174 4.11 12.96 1.54
N ASP A 175 3.80 14.13 2.08
CA ASP A 175 3.68 14.36 3.51
C ASP A 175 2.42 13.67 4.05
N LEU A 176 2.50 13.02 5.19
CA LEU A 176 1.42 12.24 5.79
C LEU A 176 0.88 12.96 7.03
N ALA A 177 -0.32 13.52 6.94
CA ALA A 177 -0.95 14.23 8.05
C ALA A 177 -1.53 13.29 9.12
N LEU A 178 -1.84 12.04 8.75
CA LEU A 178 -2.48 11.09 9.65
C LEU A 178 -1.49 10.13 10.33
N ALA A 179 -0.30 9.98 9.78
CA ALA A 179 0.72 9.14 10.37
C ALA A 179 1.41 9.83 11.56
N ASP A 180 1.92 9.04 12.48
CA ASP A 180 2.72 9.55 13.58
C ASP A 180 3.93 10.30 13.07
N PRO A 181 4.22 11.52 13.56
CA PRO A 181 5.33 12.31 13.07
C PRO A 181 6.68 11.63 13.32
N ASN A 182 7.64 11.92 12.46
CA ASN A 182 9.02 11.53 12.65
C ASN A 182 9.64 12.36 13.78
N VAL A 183 10.21 11.70 14.79
CA VAL A 183 10.89 12.37 15.91
C VAL A 183 12.37 12.01 15.86
N TRP A 184 13.19 12.97 15.49
CA TRP A 184 14.63 12.81 15.54
C TRP A 184 15.15 13.31 16.89
N TYR A 185 15.78 12.42 17.63
CA TYR A 185 16.42 12.77 18.90
C TYR A 185 17.87 13.16 18.68
N PRO A 186 18.35 14.26 19.28
CA PRO A 186 19.73 14.67 19.15
C PRO A 186 20.65 13.56 19.70
N PRO A 187 21.80 13.32 19.05
CA PRO A 187 22.74 12.29 19.47
C PRO A 187 23.24 12.54 20.89
N GLU A 188 23.68 11.45 21.54
CA GLU A 188 24.26 11.49 22.86
C GLU A 188 25.47 12.42 22.87
N GLY A 189 25.52 13.36 23.83
CA GLY A 189 26.58 14.39 23.87
C GLY A 189 26.18 15.75 23.27
N SER A 190 25.01 15.86 22.70
CA SER A 190 24.48 17.17 22.24
C SER A 190 24.40 18.19 23.38
N PRO A 191 24.48 19.49 23.10
CA PRO A 191 24.37 20.54 24.12
C PRO A 191 23.11 20.38 24.96
N LYS A 192 23.21 20.62 26.28
CA LYS A 192 22.05 20.55 27.17
C LYS A 192 20.97 21.51 26.68
N GLY A 193 19.75 20.98 26.50
CA GLY A 193 18.60 21.75 26.02
C GLY A 193 18.34 21.66 24.52
N THR A 194 19.16 20.92 23.74
CA THR A 194 18.81 20.55 22.37
C THR A 194 17.50 19.76 22.40
N ARG A 195 16.50 20.26 21.69
CA ARG A 195 15.17 19.63 21.60
C ARG A 195 15.15 18.60 20.47
N PRO A 196 14.34 17.55 20.59
CA PRO A 196 14.04 16.70 19.46
C PRO A 196 13.45 17.52 18.30
N GLU A 197 13.85 17.19 17.10
CA GLU A 197 13.23 17.72 15.89
C GLU A 197 12.04 16.84 15.53
N VAL A 198 10.91 17.47 15.25
CA VAL A 198 9.66 16.79 14.88
C VAL A 198 9.30 17.25 13.48
N THR A 199 9.24 16.31 12.55
CA THR A 199 8.79 16.54 11.18
C THR A 199 7.54 15.71 10.90
N LEU A 200 6.75 16.10 9.90
CA LEU A 200 5.68 15.25 9.42
C LEU A 200 6.26 13.91 8.99
N ALA A 201 5.48 12.84 9.17
CA ALA A 201 5.80 11.60 8.51
C ALA A 201 5.67 11.79 7.00
N ASP A 202 6.47 11.10 6.24
CA ASP A 202 6.44 11.12 4.79
C ASP A 202 6.53 9.71 4.22
N ILE A 203 6.04 9.58 3.01
CA ILE A 203 6.33 8.46 2.14
C ILE A 203 7.00 9.02 0.89
N SER A 204 8.04 8.39 0.46
CA SER A 204 8.73 8.81 -0.75
C SER A 204 8.82 7.68 -1.75
N VAL A 205 8.78 8.06 -3.03
CA VAL A 205 8.90 7.11 -4.15
C VAL A 205 9.99 7.57 -5.10
N ARG A 206 10.72 6.63 -5.67
CA ARG A 206 11.76 6.91 -6.68
C ARG A 206 11.89 5.76 -7.64
N LEU A 207 12.47 6.04 -8.82
CA LEU A 207 12.98 5.00 -9.70
C LEU A 207 14.42 4.67 -9.35
N TRP A 208 14.75 3.40 -9.43
CA TRP A 208 16.13 2.96 -9.48
C TRP A 208 16.29 1.81 -10.47
N GLN A 209 17.51 1.63 -10.97
CA GLN A 209 17.87 0.54 -11.86
C GLN A 209 19.34 0.25 -11.72
N GLY A 210 19.71 -1.01 -11.43
CA GLY A 210 21.10 -1.43 -11.46
C GLY A 210 21.69 -1.25 -12.86
N TRP A 211 22.98 -0.88 -12.94
CA TRP A 211 23.66 -0.58 -14.21
C TRP A 211 23.56 -1.70 -15.25
N LEU A 212 23.52 -2.95 -14.78
CA LEU A 212 23.43 -4.14 -15.63
C LEU A 212 22.01 -4.72 -15.70
N GLU A 213 21.07 -4.15 -14.97
CA GLU A 213 19.68 -4.59 -14.97
C GLU A 213 18.96 -4.07 -16.21
N ARG A 214 17.97 -4.85 -16.67
CA ARG A 214 17.17 -4.50 -17.84
C ARG A 214 15.94 -3.69 -17.50
N GLU A 215 15.49 -3.78 -16.26
CA GLU A 215 14.23 -3.20 -15.84
C GLU A 215 14.47 -2.25 -14.67
N ALA A 216 13.83 -1.10 -14.74
CA ALA A 216 13.78 -0.17 -13.63
C ALA A 216 12.75 -0.67 -12.60
N GLN A 217 12.96 -0.27 -11.35
CA GLN A 217 12.10 -0.60 -10.22
C GLN A 217 11.66 0.70 -9.55
N VAL A 218 10.53 0.65 -8.85
CA VAL A 218 10.03 1.74 -8.01
C VAL A 218 10.24 1.37 -6.57
N ASP A 219 11.02 2.14 -5.83
CA ASP A 219 11.10 2.02 -4.38
C ASP A 219 10.05 2.92 -3.73
N ILE A 220 9.30 2.36 -2.81
CA ILE A 220 8.50 3.08 -1.83
C ILE A 220 9.31 3.08 -0.53
N VAL A 221 9.52 4.24 0.06
CA VAL A 221 10.28 4.40 1.30
C VAL A 221 9.41 5.06 2.35
N HIS A 222 9.25 4.39 3.49
CA HIS A 222 8.58 4.92 4.67
C HIS A 222 9.38 4.56 5.91
N ARG A 223 9.79 5.55 6.71
CA ARG A 223 10.57 5.34 7.95
C ARG A 223 11.82 4.46 7.78
N ASP A 224 12.60 4.71 6.74
CA ASP A 224 13.80 3.94 6.40
C ASP A 224 13.55 2.48 5.94
N GLU A 225 12.29 2.07 5.82
CA GLU A 225 11.90 0.79 5.22
C GLU A 225 11.66 0.97 3.74
N TYR A 226 12.15 0.03 2.95
CA TYR A 226 12.06 0.03 1.50
C TYR A 226 11.16 -1.10 1.05
N THR A 227 10.25 -0.80 0.14
CA THR A 227 9.46 -1.79 -0.59
C THR A 227 9.68 -1.56 -2.08
N SER A 228 10.26 -2.54 -2.74
CA SER A 228 10.59 -2.45 -4.17
C SER A 228 9.50 -3.09 -5.03
N LEU A 229 9.05 -2.35 -6.03
CA LEU A 229 8.01 -2.75 -6.97
C LEU A 229 8.59 -2.81 -8.39
N THR A 230 8.14 -3.77 -9.18
CA THR A 230 8.28 -3.66 -10.63
C THR A 230 7.45 -2.48 -11.15
N LEU A 231 7.74 -2.01 -12.37
CA LEU A 231 6.91 -0.97 -13.00
C LEU A 231 5.45 -1.41 -13.20
N ALA A 232 5.21 -2.72 -13.38
CA ALA A 232 3.88 -3.29 -13.49
C ALA A 232 3.13 -3.23 -12.16
N GLU A 233 3.76 -3.66 -11.06
CA GLU A 233 3.20 -3.60 -9.70
C GLU A 233 2.94 -2.15 -9.26
N ALA A 234 3.85 -1.22 -9.57
CA ALA A 234 3.64 0.20 -9.27
C ALA A 234 2.42 0.78 -10.01
N ARG A 235 2.18 0.34 -11.26
CA ARG A 235 0.99 0.74 -12.03
C ARG A 235 -0.28 0.14 -11.43
N GLU A 236 -0.26 -1.13 -11.06
CA GLU A 236 -1.38 -1.80 -10.43
C GLU A 236 -1.76 -1.16 -9.10
N LEU A 237 -0.78 -0.81 -8.27
CA LEU A 237 -1.00 -0.07 -7.03
C LEU A 237 -1.62 1.32 -7.29
N ALA A 238 -1.11 2.06 -8.28
CA ALA A 238 -1.65 3.36 -8.65
C ALA A 238 -3.12 3.28 -9.11
N GLU A 239 -3.48 2.25 -9.88
CA GLU A 239 -4.84 1.98 -10.32
C GLU A 239 -5.76 1.62 -9.14
N ALA A 240 -5.28 0.78 -8.22
CA ALA A 240 -6.01 0.42 -7.00
C ALA A 240 -6.30 1.64 -6.12
N LEU A 241 -5.29 2.48 -5.86
CA LEU A 241 -5.45 3.73 -5.11
C LEU A 241 -6.45 4.66 -5.80
N SER A 242 -6.34 4.84 -7.12
CA SER A 242 -7.26 5.69 -7.90
C SER A 242 -8.71 5.19 -7.81
N SER A 243 -8.92 3.88 -7.81
CA SER A 243 -10.26 3.28 -7.63
C SER A 243 -10.82 3.57 -6.25
N LEU A 244 -10.04 3.36 -5.19
CA LEU A 244 -10.44 3.65 -3.81
C LEU A 244 -10.80 5.13 -3.61
N ILE A 245 -10.01 6.03 -4.20
CA ILE A 245 -10.25 7.48 -4.16
C ILE A 245 -11.57 7.84 -4.85
N ALA A 246 -11.85 7.22 -6.00
CA ALA A 246 -13.10 7.44 -6.71
C ALA A 246 -14.31 6.97 -5.89
N ASP A 247 -14.21 5.82 -5.23
CA ASP A 247 -15.23 5.27 -4.35
C ASP A 247 -15.48 6.18 -3.15
N ALA A 248 -14.41 6.66 -2.50
CA ALA A 248 -14.50 7.60 -1.39
C ALA A 248 -15.21 8.90 -1.78
N ARG A 249 -14.83 9.48 -2.93
CA ARG A 249 -15.44 10.72 -3.47
C ARG A 249 -16.87 10.52 -3.94
N GLY A 250 -17.19 9.36 -4.50
CA GLY A 250 -18.55 8.98 -4.93
C GLY A 250 -19.49 8.83 -3.73
N GLY A 251 -19.04 8.18 -2.66
CA GLY A 251 -19.79 8.06 -1.41
C GLY A 251 -20.07 9.40 -0.74
N ALA A 252 -19.11 10.34 -0.78
CA ALA A 252 -19.28 11.67 -0.22
C ALA A 252 -20.37 12.50 -0.93
N ARG A 253 -20.56 12.32 -2.23
CA ARG A 253 -21.59 13.06 -3.00
C ARG A 253 -23.02 12.66 -2.66
N LEU A 254 -23.26 11.41 -2.31
CA LEU A 254 -24.58 10.91 -1.92
C LEU A 254 -25.01 11.42 -0.54
N ASN A 255 -24.05 11.72 0.34
CA ASN A 255 -24.33 12.20 1.70
C ASN A 255 -24.56 13.71 1.81
N VAL A 256 -24.29 14.50 0.75
CA VAL A 256 -24.53 15.96 0.72
C VAL A 256 -25.92 16.31 0.20
N ALA A 257 -26.63 15.38 -0.44
CA ALA A 257 -27.92 15.60 -1.07
C ALA A 257 -29.12 15.17 -0.20
N ALA A 258 -28.92 14.74 1.02
CA ALA A 258 -29.94 14.36 2.02
C ALA A 258 -29.99 15.41 3.14
#